data_8bb5ec348d9325d71ff36a718cd1ee78
#
_entry.id   8bb5ec348d9325d71ff36a718cd1ee78
#
_cell.length_a   1.000
_cell.length_b   1.000
_cell.length_c   1.000
_cell.angle_alpha   90.00
_cell.angle_beta   90.00
_cell.angle_gamma   90.00
#
_symmetry.space_group_name_H-M   'P 1'
#
loop_
_entity.id
_entity.type
_entity.pdbx_description
1 polymer ?
#
loop_
_entity_poly.entity_id
_entity_poly.type
_entity_poly.pdbx_seq_one_letter_code
_entity_poly.pdbx_strand_id
1 'polypeptide(L)'
;MILSLQGCMAVGKTTAARYLEQHCQQVQVCFEDNAAVLAEIKQRGLNKNSYADYLAIQRLFLRNELRRGQEAKKYPHAVMDFGAEEIEFYTLNYPKSRGLEWEMEAIRQALAPELAAVQACMPEHILFLDASEAVLRARKAGDATRSREFFAYYLNHLLPLKREWFREKKNVTFLSTNGLTARQVGEKVKHWCEQYI
;
A
#
# COMPACT_ATOMS: atom_id res chain seq x y z
N MET A 1 -9.21 15.52 -4.09
CA MET A 1 -8.60 14.44 -4.92
C MET A 1 -7.61 13.65 -4.09
N ILE A 2 -7.66 12.34 -4.13
CA ILE A 2 -6.69 11.45 -3.48
C ILE A 2 -5.85 10.75 -4.56
N LEU A 3 -4.55 10.92 -4.49
CA LEU A 3 -3.54 10.19 -5.25
C LEU A 3 -2.88 9.14 -4.35
N SER A 4 -2.36 8.05 -4.89
CA SER A 4 -1.66 7.03 -4.10
C SER A 4 -0.37 6.56 -4.75
N LEU A 5 0.63 6.30 -3.91
CA LEU A 5 1.88 5.66 -4.30
C LEU A 5 1.83 4.18 -3.94
N GLN A 6 2.00 3.32 -4.92
CA GLN A 6 2.01 1.88 -4.77
C GLN A 6 3.35 1.24 -5.13
N GLY A 7 3.51 -0.03 -4.85
CA GLY A 7 4.70 -0.80 -5.21
C GLY A 7 5.26 -1.66 -4.06
N CYS A 8 6.34 -2.35 -4.32
CA CYS A 8 7.01 -3.25 -3.38
C CYS A 8 7.68 -2.49 -2.22
N MET A 9 7.99 -3.22 -1.15
CA MET A 9 8.97 -2.75 -0.17
C MET A 9 10.32 -2.45 -0.86
N ALA A 10 11.06 -1.48 -0.34
CA ALA A 10 12.33 -1.01 -0.89
C ALA A 10 12.28 -0.39 -2.30
N VAL A 11 11.09 -0.20 -2.91
CA VAL A 11 10.98 0.47 -4.22
C VAL A 11 11.17 1.99 -4.14
N GLY A 12 11.02 2.59 -2.94
CA GLY A 12 11.26 4.01 -2.70
C GLY A 12 10.00 4.86 -2.46
N LYS A 13 8.83 4.26 -2.19
CA LYS A 13 7.57 5.01 -1.95
C LYS A 13 7.70 6.09 -0.89
N THR A 14 8.06 5.72 0.34
CA THR A 14 8.19 6.65 1.47
C THR A 14 9.26 7.72 1.22
N THR A 15 10.33 7.38 0.49
CA THR A 15 11.36 8.35 0.10
C THR A 15 10.80 9.36 -0.89
N ALA A 16 10.03 8.91 -1.88
CA ALA A 16 9.36 9.79 -2.84
C ALA A 16 8.25 10.63 -2.18
N ALA A 17 7.50 10.05 -1.25
CA ALA A 17 6.50 10.77 -0.45
C ALA A 17 7.14 11.92 0.37
N ARG A 18 8.27 11.67 1.01
CA ARG A 18 9.05 12.73 1.71
C ARG A 18 9.60 13.79 0.76
N TYR A 19 10.00 13.39 -0.44
CA TYR A 19 10.41 14.34 -1.45
C TYR A 19 9.24 15.26 -1.87
N LEU A 20 8.05 14.72 -2.06
CA LEU A 20 6.83 15.51 -2.32
C LEU A 20 6.54 16.49 -1.19
N GLU A 21 6.56 16.03 0.05
CA GLU A 21 6.32 16.87 1.24
C GLU A 21 7.24 18.10 1.28
N GLN A 22 8.49 17.95 0.82
CA GLN A 22 9.48 19.04 0.80
C GLN A 22 9.42 19.94 -0.43
N HIS A 23 8.92 19.43 -1.58
CA HIS A 23 9.06 20.10 -2.88
C HIS A 23 7.73 20.36 -3.59
N CYS A 24 6.57 20.03 -2.99
CA CYS A 24 5.25 20.24 -3.56
C CYS A 24 4.27 20.72 -2.49
N GLN A 25 4.14 22.03 -2.32
CA GLN A 25 3.28 22.64 -1.30
C GLN A 25 1.78 22.50 -1.60
N GLN A 26 1.41 22.10 -2.81
CA GLN A 26 0.01 21.98 -3.25
C GLN A 26 -0.64 20.67 -2.82
N VAL A 27 0.14 19.69 -2.30
CA VAL A 27 -0.36 18.41 -1.86
C VAL A 27 -0.10 18.17 -0.38
N GLN A 28 -1.05 17.56 0.31
CA GLN A 28 -0.84 16.99 1.64
C GLN A 28 -0.35 15.54 1.49
N VAL A 29 0.81 15.23 2.03
CA VAL A 29 1.30 13.84 2.08
C VAL A 29 0.76 13.15 3.33
N CYS A 30 0.14 11.99 3.15
CA CYS A 30 -0.43 11.15 4.19
C CYS A 30 0.37 9.85 4.32
N PHE A 31 1.29 9.79 5.27
CA PHE A 31 2.11 8.61 5.49
C PHE A 31 1.33 7.44 6.09
N GLU A 32 1.84 6.23 5.87
CA GLU A 32 1.36 5.03 6.54
C GLU A 32 1.45 5.19 8.07
N ASP A 33 0.35 4.87 8.77
CA ASP A 33 0.30 4.81 10.23
C ASP A 33 -0.53 3.61 10.68
N ASN A 34 0.15 2.53 11.01
CA ASN A 34 -0.44 1.28 11.48
C ASN A 34 -0.06 0.95 12.93
N ALA A 35 0.61 1.85 13.66
CA ALA A 35 1.13 1.55 14.99
C ALA A 35 0.03 1.12 15.97
N ALA A 36 -1.11 1.83 16.00
CA ALA A 36 -2.24 1.52 16.86
C ALA A 36 -2.88 0.16 16.50
N VAL A 37 -3.03 -0.13 15.19
CA VAL A 37 -3.56 -1.42 14.72
C VAL A 37 -2.66 -2.57 15.15
N LEU A 38 -1.35 -2.44 14.96
CA LEU A 38 -0.40 -3.48 15.35
C LEU A 38 -0.37 -3.71 16.86
N ALA A 39 -0.49 -2.64 17.66
CA ALA A 39 -0.60 -2.72 19.11
C ALA A 39 -1.86 -3.48 19.54
N GLU A 40 -3.02 -3.20 18.92
CA GLU A 40 -4.27 -3.88 19.22
C GLU A 40 -4.23 -5.37 18.81
N ILE A 41 -3.69 -5.69 17.64
CA ILE A 41 -3.51 -7.08 17.19
C ILE A 41 -2.69 -7.85 18.22
N LYS A 42 -1.56 -7.26 18.69
CA LYS A 42 -0.70 -7.86 19.71
C LYS A 42 -1.41 -8.02 21.03
N GLN A 43 -2.12 -7.00 21.52
CA GLN A 43 -2.86 -7.01 22.78
C GLN A 43 -3.94 -8.10 22.79
N ARG A 44 -4.63 -8.29 21.68
CA ARG A 44 -5.70 -9.30 21.52
C ARG A 44 -5.18 -10.69 21.20
N GLY A 45 -3.86 -10.87 20.97
CA GLY A 45 -3.25 -12.14 20.62
C GLY A 45 -3.75 -12.73 19.30
N LEU A 46 -4.17 -11.89 18.33
CA LEU A 46 -4.75 -12.35 17.08
C LEU A 46 -3.70 -13.05 16.19
N ASN A 47 -4.07 -14.21 15.66
CA ASN A 47 -3.24 -15.04 14.81
C ASN A 47 -3.74 -15.03 13.36
N LYS A 48 -2.97 -14.44 12.46
CA LYS A 48 -3.31 -14.33 11.02
C LYS A 48 -3.46 -15.67 10.28
N ASN A 49 -3.11 -16.80 10.91
CA ASN A 49 -3.31 -18.13 10.37
C ASN A 49 -4.65 -18.76 10.82
N SER A 50 -5.39 -18.12 11.71
CA SER A 50 -6.78 -18.44 12.05
C SER A 50 -7.72 -17.61 11.19
N TYR A 51 -8.71 -18.21 10.54
CA TYR A 51 -9.64 -17.48 9.67
C TYR A 51 -10.41 -16.38 10.42
N ALA A 52 -10.93 -16.69 11.62
CA ALA A 52 -11.65 -15.71 12.42
C ALA A 52 -10.78 -14.53 12.85
N ASP A 53 -9.55 -14.82 13.29
CA ASP A 53 -8.59 -13.78 13.67
C ASP A 53 -8.11 -12.98 12.46
N TYR A 54 -7.94 -13.65 11.32
CA TYR A 54 -7.61 -12.95 10.07
C TYR A 54 -8.67 -11.91 9.72
N LEU A 55 -9.95 -12.28 9.75
CA LEU A 55 -11.03 -11.32 9.50
C LEU A 55 -11.03 -10.19 10.53
N ALA A 56 -10.77 -10.47 11.81
CA ALA A 56 -10.65 -9.44 12.84
C ALA A 56 -9.46 -8.49 12.56
N ILE A 57 -8.32 -9.03 12.17
CA ILE A 57 -7.13 -8.24 11.77
C ILE A 57 -7.46 -7.34 10.57
N GLN A 58 -8.08 -7.89 9.52
CA GLN A 58 -8.41 -7.10 8.34
C GLN A 58 -9.43 -6.00 8.64
N ARG A 59 -10.41 -6.24 9.52
CA ARG A 59 -11.30 -5.18 10.00
C ARG A 59 -10.57 -4.02 10.65
N LEU A 60 -9.56 -4.30 11.46
CA LEU A 60 -8.75 -3.24 12.09
C LEU A 60 -8.01 -2.40 11.05
N PHE A 61 -7.38 -3.05 10.07
CA PHE A 61 -6.68 -2.34 8.99
C PHE A 61 -7.64 -1.54 8.11
N LEU A 62 -8.78 -2.12 7.69
CA LEU A 62 -9.78 -1.44 6.87
C LEU A 62 -10.34 -0.19 7.58
N ARG A 63 -10.66 -0.30 8.88
CA ARG A 63 -11.14 0.84 9.68
C ARG A 63 -10.08 1.92 9.85
N ASN A 64 -8.83 1.54 10.06
CA ASN A 64 -7.72 2.49 10.13
C ASN A 64 -7.55 3.21 8.79
N GLU A 65 -7.64 2.49 7.67
CA GLU A 65 -7.50 3.08 6.36
C GLU A 65 -8.67 4.00 6.01
N LEU A 66 -9.90 3.65 6.40
CA LEU A 66 -11.05 4.54 6.29
C LEU A 66 -10.79 5.87 7.03
N ARG A 67 -10.27 5.80 8.27
CA ARG A 67 -9.91 7.00 9.05
C ARG A 67 -8.86 7.84 8.32
N ARG A 68 -7.77 7.22 7.82
CA ARG A 68 -6.70 7.90 7.06
C ARG A 68 -7.25 8.55 5.79
N GLY A 69 -8.09 7.85 5.04
CA GLY A 69 -8.72 8.38 3.84
C GLY A 69 -9.68 9.54 4.12
N GLN A 70 -10.41 9.48 5.23
CA GLN A 70 -11.25 10.61 5.67
C GLN A 70 -10.42 11.84 6.04
N GLU A 71 -9.28 11.67 6.70
CA GLU A 71 -8.34 12.76 6.95
C GLU A 71 -7.77 13.34 5.65
N ALA A 72 -7.35 12.49 4.72
CA ALA A 72 -6.85 12.92 3.41
C ALA A 72 -7.86 13.76 2.64
N LYS A 73 -9.15 13.45 2.73
CA LYS A 73 -10.24 14.20 2.09
C LYS A 73 -10.43 15.63 2.60
N LYS A 74 -9.85 15.98 3.73
CA LYS A 74 -9.91 17.37 4.24
C LYS A 74 -9.05 18.34 3.41
N TYR A 75 -8.19 17.82 2.56
CA TYR A 75 -7.28 18.60 1.72
C TYR A 75 -7.74 18.57 0.27
N PRO A 76 -7.57 19.63 -0.50
CA PRO A 76 -7.91 19.66 -1.93
C PRO A 76 -7.20 18.55 -2.71
N HIS A 77 -5.91 18.35 -2.41
CA HIS A 77 -5.07 17.31 -3.01
C HIS A 77 -4.29 16.59 -1.92
N ALA A 78 -4.42 15.27 -1.85
CA ALA A 78 -3.68 14.42 -0.93
C ALA A 78 -2.95 13.32 -1.68
N VAL A 79 -1.74 12.97 -1.22
CA VAL A 79 -0.97 11.83 -1.72
C VAL A 79 -0.78 10.84 -0.57
N MET A 80 -1.32 9.63 -0.73
CA MET A 80 -1.18 8.55 0.25
C MET A 80 0.13 7.78 -0.02
N ASP A 81 0.99 7.61 1.01
CA ASP A 81 2.05 6.58 0.99
C ASP A 81 1.36 5.23 1.22
N PHE A 82 0.84 4.67 0.17
CA PHE A 82 -0.28 3.73 -0.07
C PHE A 82 -1.60 4.05 0.69
N GLY A 83 -2.71 3.65 0.13
CA GLY A 83 -4.05 3.97 0.61
C GLY A 83 -4.96 2.74 0.69
N ALA A 84 -6.26 3.00 0.59
CA ALA A 84 -7.34 2.00 0.69
C ALA A 84 -7.18 0.82 -0.28
N GLU A 85 -6.63 1.06 -1.46
CA GLU A 85 -6.39 0.05 -2.49
C GLU A 85 -5.34 -1.01 -2.07
N GLU A 86 -4.36 -0.64 -1.21
CA GLU A 86 -3.40 -1.58 -0.66
C GLU A 86 -4.05 -2.53 0.33
N ILE A 87 -4.89 -1.99 1.20
CA ILE A 87 -5.57 -2.80 2.21
C ILE A 87 -6.61 -3.71 1.56
N GLU A 88 -7.35 -3.24 0.54
CA GLU A 88 -8.23 -4.09 -0.26
C GLU A 88 -7.44 -5.24 -0.91
N PHE A 89 -6.35 -4.93 -1.62
CA PHE A 89 -5.49 -5.94 -2.23
C PHE A 89 -5.02 -6.97 -1.20
N TYR A 90 -4.44 -6.50 -0.09
CA TYR A 90 -3.88 -7.37 0.93
C TYR A 90 -4.95 -8.27 1.57
N THR A 91 -6.11 -7.70 1.90
CA THR A 91 -7.25 -8.41 2.49
C THR A 91 -7.69 -9.59 1.61
N LEU A 92 -7.71 -9.42 0.31
CA LEU A 92 -8.23 -10.42 -0.63
C LEU A 92 -7.16 -11.40 -1.13
N ASN A 93 -5.88 -10.99 -1.18
CA ASN A 93 -4.83 -11.77 -1.83
C ASN A 93 -3.80 -12.40 -0.87
N TYR A 94 -3.71 -11.91 0.38
CA TYR A 94 -2.76 -12.47 1.34
C TYR A 94 -3.00 -13.97 1.61
N PRO A 95 -4.24 -14.47 1.83
CA PRO A 95 -4.50 -15.90 2.00
C PRO A 95 -4.00 -16.72 0.81
N LYS A 96 -4.28 -16.28 -0.42
CA LYS A 96 -3.79 -16.93 -1.66
C LYS A 96 -2.26 -17.01 -1.68
N SER A 97 -1.58 -15.94 -1.29
CA SER A 97 -0.11 -15.90 -1.23
C SER A 97 0.48 -16.88 -0.20
N ARG A 98 -0.31 -17.26 0.82
CA ARG A 98 0.04 -18.22 1.88
C ARG A 98 -0.35 -19.66 1.56
N GLY A 99 -1.04 -19.89 0.43
CA GLY A 99 -1.61 -21.20 0.11
C GLY A 99 -2.74 -21.62 1.06
N LEU A 100 -3.42 -20.64 1.67
CA LEU A 100 -4.59 -20.90 2.51
C LEU A 100 -5.81 -21.08 1.62
N GLU A 101 -6.56 -22.14 1.86
CA GLU A 101 -7.78 -22.49 1.09
C GLU A 101 -9.01 -21.69 1.59
N TRP A 102 -8.82 -20.39 1.79
CA TRP A 102 -9.91 -19.49 2.15
C TRP A 102 -10.43 -18.80 0.91
N GLU A 103 -11.69 -19.05 0.60
CA GLU A 103 -12.33 -18.48 -0.58
C GLU A 103 -12.36 -16.95 -0.49
N MET A 104 -11.83 -16.30 -1.53
CA MET A 104 -11.79 -14.83 -1.61
C MET A 104 -13.18 -14.22 -1.48
N GLU A 105 -14.20 -14.86 -2.07
CA GLU A 105 -15.57 -14.37 -2.01
C GLU A 105 -16.15 -14.47 -0.58
N ALA A 106 -15.82 -15.52 0.17
CA ALA A 106 -16.22 -15.64 1.57
C ALA A 106 -15.58 -14.52 2.43
N ILE A 107 -14.32 -14.19 2.18
CA ILE A 107 -13.65 -13.05 2.85
C ILE A 107 -14.33 -11.74 2.47
N ARG A 108 -14.64 -11.53 1.19
CA ARG A 108 -15.35 -10.34 0.69
C ARG A 108 -16.71 -10.17 1.36
N GLN A 109 -17.48 -11.23 1.46
CA GLN A 109 -18.80 -11.22 2.12
C GLN A 109 -18.67 -10.93 3.62
N ALA A 110 -17.72 -11.60 4.31
CA ALA A 110 -17.50 -11.41 5.74
C ALA A 110 -17.03 -10.00 6.13
N LEU A 111 -16.40 -9.27 5.19
CA LEU A 111 -15.88 -7.91 5.37
C LEU A 111 -16.61 -6.88 4.51
N ALA A 112 -17.76 -7.23 3.94
CA ALA A 112 -18.48 -6.38 2.99
C ALA A 112 -18.76 -4.95 3.52
N PRO A 113 -19.18 -4.74 4.78
CA PRO A 113 -19.39 -3.39 5.29
C PRO A 113 -18.12 -2.54 5.31
N GLU A 114 -17.00 -3.10 5.76
CA GLU A 114 -15.71 -2.40 5.83
C GLU A 114 -15.14 -2.16 4.42
N LEU A 115 -15.22 -3.14 3.54
CA LEU A 115 -14.79 -3.00 2.14
C LEU A 115 -15.62 -1.95 1.40
N ALA A 116 -16.94 -1.92 1.60
CA ALA A 116 -17.80 -0.88 1.04
C ALA A 116 -17.46 0.52 1.57
N ALA A 117 -17.16 0.62 2.86
CA ALA A 117 -16.79 1.91 3.47
C ALA A 117 -15.48 2.46 2.90
N VAL A 118 -14.45 1.64 2.70
CA VAL A 118 -13.16 2.10 2.17
C VAL A 118 -13.23 2.45 0.67
N GLN A 119 -14.23 1.97 -0.08
CA GLN A 119 -14.42 2.39 -1.48
C GLN A 119 -14.58 3.91 -1.61
N ALA A 120 -15.18 4.55 -0.61
CA ALA A 120 -15.27 6.00 -0.57
C ALA A 120 -13.92 6.72 -0.47
N CYS A 121 -12.86 6.03 -0.08
CA CYS A 121 -11.51 6.57 0.10
C CYS A 121 -10.50 6.02 -0.93
N MET A 122 -10.99 5.32 -1.96
CA MET A 122 -10.12 4.87 -3.05
C MET A 122 -9.50 6.06 -3.78
N PRO A 123 -8.22 5.97 -4.15
CA PRO A 123 -7.56 7.04 -4.89
C PRO A 123 -8.12 7.15 -6.31
N GLU A 124 -8.23 8.38 -6.79
CA GLU A 124 -8.60 8.65 -8.17
C GLU A 124 -7.51 8.20 -9.15
N HIS A 125 -6.23 8.36 -8.75
CA HIS A 125 -5.08 7.91 -9.55
C HIS A 125 -4.03 7.25 -8.66
N ILE A 126 -3.39 6.22 -9.19
CA ILE A 126 -2.38 5.41 -8.51
C ILE A 126 -1.09 5.41 -9.34
N LEU A 127 0.02 5.75 -8.71
CA LEU A 127 1.35 5.54 -9.29
C LEU A 127 1.99 4.29 -8.70
N PHE A 128 2.11 3.25 -9.51
CA PHE A 128 2.76 2.02 -9.11
C PHE A 128 4.26 2.10 -9.43
N LEU A 129 5.06 2.31 -8.39
CA LEU A 129 6.53 2.26 -8.50
C LEU A 129 6.96 0.80 -8.59
N ASP A 130 7.66 0.45 -9.66
CA ASP A 130 8.15 -0.89 -9.89
C ASP A 130 9.67 -0.92 -10.08
N ALA A 131 10.28 -2.05 -9.78
CA ALA A 131 11.70 -2.30 -10.01
C ALA A 131 11.96 -3.79 -10.21
N SER A 132 13.07 -4.13 -10.83
CA SER A 132 13.52 -5.51 -10.93
C SER A 132 13.83 -6.09 -9.56
N GLU A 133 13.70 -7.40 -9.42
CA GLU A 133 14.00 -8.10 -8.17
C GLU A 133 15.43 -7.82 -7.68
N ALA A 134 16.39 -7.80 -8.60
CA ALA A 134 17.79 -7.51 -8.29
C ALA A 134 17.95 -6.11 -7.64
N VAL A 135 17.27 -5.09 -8.18
CA VAL A 135 17.29 -3.72 -7.63
C VAL A 135 16.62 -3.67 -6.26
N LEU A 136 15.47 -4.34 -6.09
CA LEU A 136 14.76 -4.37 -4.80
C LEU A 136 15.60 -5.06 -3.71
N ARG A 137 16.27 -6.18 -4.04
CA ARG A 137 17.17 -6.88 -3.12
C ARG A 137 18.40 -6.04 -2.76
N ALA A 138 19.02 -5.37 -3.73
CA ALA A 138 20.15 -4.49 -3.49
C ALA A 138 19.78 -3.33 -2.56
N ARG A 139 18.63 -2.67 -2.80
CA ARG A 139 18.12 -1.58 -1.94
C ARG A 139 17.81 -2.08 -0.52
N LYS A 140 17.21 -3.27 -0.41
CA LYS A 140 16.90 -3.86 0.89
C LYS A 140 18.15 -4.26 1.67
N ALA A 141 19.22 -4.68 1.01
CA ALA A 141 20.47 -4.99 1.67
C ALA A 141 21.08 -3.79 2.42
N GLY A 142 20.87 -2.57 1.90
CA GLY A 142 21.26 -1.31 2.54
C GLY A 142 20.29 -0.78 3.61
N ASP A 143 19.12 -1.44 3.81
CA ASP A 143 18.10 -1.00 4.76
C ASP A 143 17.96 -2.02 5.91
N ALA A 144 18.42 -1.65 7.10
CA ALA A 144 18.34 -2.47 8.30
C ALA A 144 16.99 -2.36 9.05
N THR A 145 16.09 -1.48 8.62
CA THR A 145 14.89 -1.09 9.39
C THR A 145 13.74 -2.07 9.34
N ARG A 146 13.74 -3.07 8.43
CA ARG A 146 12.63 -4.00 8.22
C ARG A 146 13.10 -5.45 8.20
N SER A 147 12.20 -6.39 8.62
CA SER A 147 12.47 -7.84 8.58
C SER A 147 12.86 -8.32 7.18
N ARG A 148 13.99 -9.04 7.09
CA ARG A 148 14.46 -9.64 5.83
C ARG A 148 13.60 -10.81 5.39
N GLU A 149 13.08 -11.60 6.33
CA GLU A 149 12.23 -12.76 6.04
C GLU A 149 10.91 -12.33 5.40
N PHE A 150 10.27 -11.32 5.97
CA PHE A 150 9.02 -10.79 5.40
C PHE A 150 9.25 -10.16 4.02
N PHE A 151 10.38 -9.51 3.79
CA PHE A 151 10.73 -8.97 2.48
C PHE A 151 10.87 -10.08 1.42
N ALA A 152 11.58 -11.17 1.74
CA ALA A 152 11.74 -12.29 0.81
C ALA A 152 10.38 -12.95 0.49
N TYR A 153 9.56 -13.17 1.52
CA TYR A 153 8.19 -13.66 1.33
C TYR A 153 7.35 -12.73 0.45
N TYR A 154 7.38 -11.43 0.74
CA TYR A 154 6.63 -10.44 -0.02
C TYR A 154 7.04 -10.44 -1.50
N LEU A 155 8.34 -10.43 -1.76
CA LEU A 155 8.91 -10.41 -3.10
C LEU A 155 8.50 -11.64 -3.92
N ASN A 156 8.55 -12.82 -3.29
CA ASN A 156 8.32 -14.10 -3.97
C ASN A 156 6.82 -14.44 -4.13
N HIS A 157 5.97 -14.02 -3.20
CA HIS A 157 4.59 -14.50 -3.13
C HIS A 157 3.54 -13.40 -3.29
N LEU A 158 3.77 -12.20 -2.75
CA LEU A 158 2.80 -11.10 -2.81
C LEU A 158 3.01 -10.18 -4.01
N LEU A 159 4.25 -9.86 -4.35
CA LEU A 159 4.53 -8.90 -5.43
C LEU A 159 4.02 -9.36 -6.79
N PRO A 160 4.12 -10.65 -7.20
CA PRO A 160 3.53 -11.11 -8.45
C PRO A 160 2.01 -10.88 -8.50
N LEU A 161 1.30 -11.27 -7.45
CA LEU A 161 -0.15 -11.05 -7.31
C LEU A 161 -0.50 -9.57 -7.32
N LYS A 162 0.32 -8.75 -6.66
CA LYS A 162 0.11 -7.31 -6.61
C LYS A 162 0.27 -6.65 -7.98
N ARG A 163 1.30 -7.03 -8.74
CA ARG A 163 1.50 -6.54 -10.10
C ARG A 163 0.32 -6.89 -11.01
N GLU A 164 -0.16 -8.13 -10.93
CA GLU A 164 -1.34 -8.59 -11.67
C GLU A 164 -2.57 -7.77 -11.29
N TRP A 165 -2.89 -7.69 -9.99
CA TRP A 165 -4.03 -6.94 -9.45
C TRP A 165 -4.07 -5.48 -9.90
N PHE A 166 -2.94 -4.79 -9.86
CA PHE A 166 -2.89 -3.38 -10.23
C PHE A 166 -2.83 -3.16 -11.75
N ARG A 167 -2.38 -4.12 -12.55
CA ARG A 167 -2.43 -4.02 -14.03
C ARG A 167 -3.85 -4.03 -14.58
N GLU A 168 -4.77 -4.66 -13.90
CA GLU A 168 -6.18 -4.71 -14.28
C GLU A 168 -6.93 -3.41 -14.00
N LYS A 169 -6.38 -2.51 -13.18
CA LYS A 169 -7.03 -1.25 -12.81
C LYS A 169 -6.71 -0.15 -13.84
N LYS A 170 -7.76 0.57 -14.29
CA LYS A 170 -7.64 1.61 -15.33
C LYS A 170 -6.96 2.89 -14.85
N ASN A 171 -6.97 3.16 -13.53
CA ASN A 171 -6.43 4.37 -12.91
C ASN A 171 -5.01 4.20 -12.39
N VAL A 172 -4.26 3.21 -12.88
CA VAL A 172 -2.89 2.92 -12.44
C VAL A 172 -1.88 3.26 -13.53
N THR A 173 -0.90 4.08 -13.20
CA THR A 173 0.29 4.35 -14.00
C THR A 173 1.48 3.60 -13.41
N PHE A 174 2.22 2.85 -14.23
CA PHE A 174 3.43 2.15 -13.79
C PHE A 174 4.68 2.99 -14.09
N LEU A 175 5.54 3.15 -13.09
CA LEU A 175 6.82 3.82 -13.20
C LEU A 175 7.96 2.88 -12.80
N SER A 176 8.84 2.54 -13.75
CA SER A 176 10.08 1.83 -13.42
C SER A 176 11.06 2.73 -12.70
N THR A 177 11.56 2.26 -11.55
CA THR A 177 12.58 2.94 -10.76
C THR A 177 13.98 2.33 -10.95
N ASN A 178 14.15 1.40 -11.89
CA ASN A 178 15.45 0.82 -12.23
C ASN A 178 16.43 1.92 -12.69
N GLY A 179 17.64 1.88 -12.17
CA GLY A 179 18.70 2.84 -12.52
C GLY A 179 18.47 4.28 -12.03
N LEU A 180 17.37 4.55 -11.32
CA LEU A 180 17.08 5.89 -10.81
C LEU A 180 17.60 6.06 -9.38
N THR A 181 18.16 7.24 -9.11
CA THR A 181 18.47 7.70 -7.76
C THR A 181 17.18 8.05 -7.00
N ALA A 182 17.25 8.12 -5.67
CA ALA A 182 16.11 8.55 -4.84
C ALA A 182 15.54 9.92 -5.25
N ARG A 183 16.43 10.88 -5.59
CA ARG A 183 16.03 12.20 -6.07
C ARG A 183 15.28 12.11 -7.40
N GLN A 184 15.81 11.37 -8.37
CA GLN A 184 15.15 11.20 -9.68
C GLN A 184 13.77 10.53 -9.55
N VAL A 185 13.62 9.55 -8.65
CA VAL A 185 12.30 8.97 -8.36
C VAL A 185 11.36 10.03 -7.80
N GLY A 186 11.83 10.83 -6.82
CA GLY A 186 11.06 11.93 -6.24
C GLY A 186 10.61 12.97 -7.28
N GLU A 187 11.51 13.39 -8.18
CA GLU A 187 11.20 14.31 -9.27
C GLU A 187 10.14 13.75 -10.23
N LYS A 188 10.24 12.47 -10.61
CA LYS A 188 9.24 11.80 -11.46
C LYS A 188 7.88 11.67 -10.78
N VAL A 189 7.87 11.33 -9.49
CA VAL A 189 6.63 11.26 -8.70
C VAL A 189 5.98 12.64 -8.58
N LYS A 190 6.78 13.70 -8.31
CA LYS A 190 6.30 15.08 -8.29
C LYS A 190 5.68 15.47 -9.63
N HIS A 191 6.38 15.25 -10.73
CA HIS A 191 5.85 15.54 -12.07
C HIS A 191 4.56 14.78 -12.38
N TRP A 192 4.44 13.52 -11.94
CA TRP A 192 3.20 12.77 -12.09
C TRP A 192 2.06 13.40 -11.27
N CYS A 193 2.31 13.79 -10.01
CA CYS A 193 1.31 14.47 -9.20
C CYS A 193 0.84 15.78 -9.84
N GLU A 194 1.75 16.58 -10.40
CA GLU A 194 1.47 17.88 -11.04
C GLU A 194 0.53 17.78 -12.26
N GLN A 195 0.28 16.58 -12.79
CA GLN A 195 -0.68 16.37 -13.87
C GLN A 195 -2.14 16.39 -13.38
N TYR A 196 -2.36 16.30 -12.07
CA TYR A 196 -3.68 16.15 -11.46
C TYR A 196 -4.02 17.24 -10.43
N ILE A 197 -3.16 18.23 -10.22
CA ILE A 197 -3.33 19.29 -9.21
C ILE A 197 -3.41 20.68 -9.82
#